data_1e9c0eb964bba2fba6ec05617a3bf6ae
#
_entry.id   1e9c0eb964bba2fba6ec05617a3bf6ae
#
_cell.length_a   1.000
_cell.length_b   1.000
_cell.length_c   1.000
_cell.angle_alpha   90.00
_cell.angle_beta   90.00
_cell.angle_gamma   90.00
#
_symmetry.space_group_name_H-M   'P 1'
#
loop_
_entity.id
_entity.type
_entity.pdbx_description
1 polymer ?
#
loop_
_entity_poly.entity_id
_entity_poly.type
_entity_poly.pdbx_seq_one_letter_code
_entity_poly.pdbx_strand_id
1 'polypeptide(L)'
;APAHTYAPVYTEGEIDEILNCSNHITFNSLGQYERFGRRAHRAGVSCGLRVNPEFSTVETDLYNPASPTSRLGILATDLTHLPEGIDGLHFHSLCESRPDDLRGTLAAVEERFGRFFPQIKWLNMGGGHLMTHKDYDEEELIHILCDFRSRYPHLRIILEPGSAFTWDTGCLVATVEDKVSNGGVDTLMLNVSFACHMPDCLEMPYKPAILGTHEPAEGEKRWRMGGNSCLAGDYYGDWAFDGGREPRVGDRIVFRDMIHYTMVKTTMFNGVTHPSIGIWNPETGFRLVRKFGYEDYKN
;
A
#
# COMPACT_ATOMS: atom_id res chain seq x y z
N ALA A 1 -19.42 7.53 7.61
CA ALA A 1 -19.13 8.86 7.04
C ALA A 1 -18.89 8.72 5.55
N PRO A 2 -19.32 9.67 4.71
CA PRO A 2 -19.08 9.62 3.29
C PRO A 2 -17.58 9.67 2.96
N ALA A 3 -17.17 8.95 1.91
CA ALA A 3 -15.77 8.75 1.55
C ALA A 3 -15.24 9.83 0.60
N HIS A 4 -13.91 10.00 0.59
CA HIS A 4 -13.18 10.56 -0.55
C HIS A 4 -12.75 9.40 -1.44
N THR A 5 -13.35 9.30 -2.62
CA THR A 5 -13.20 8.12 -3.48
C THR A 5 -12.29 8.40 -4.66
N TYR A 6 -11.34 7.50 -4.89
CA TYR A 6 -10.53 7.45 -6.08
C TYR A 6 -10.41 6.00 -6.60
N ALA A 7 -10.58 5.85 -7.91
CA ALA A 7 -10.19 4.64 -8.64
C ALA A 7 -9.62 5.04 -10.02
N PRO A 8 -8.67 4.27 -10.57
CA PRO A 8 -8.15 4.55 -11.92
C PRO A 8 -9.22 4.44 -13.01
N VAL A 9 -10.24 3.62 -12.77
CA VAL A 9 -11.36 3.39 -13.68
C VAL A 9 -12.65 3.32 -12.89
N TYR A 10 -13.70 3.99 -13.38
CA TYR A 10 -15.08 3.84 -12.94
C TYR A 10 -15.92 3.23 -14.06
N THR A 11 -16.82 2.32 -13.73
CA THR A 11 -17.72 1.68 -14.69
C THR A 11 -19.13 2.24 -14.63
N GLU A 12 -19.90 2.12 -15.73
CA GLU A 12 -21.30 2.55 -15.77
C GLU A 12 -22.17 1.82 -14.73
N GLY A 13 -21.83 0.56 -14.44
CA GLY A 13 -22.60 -0.27 -13.50
C GLY A 13 -22.39 0.07 -12.03
N GLU A 14 -21.25 0.68 -11.69
CA GLU A 14 -20.84 0.91 -10.29
C GLU A 14 -20.92 2.38 -9.86
N ILE A 15 -20.89 3.30 -10.82
CA ILE A 15 -20.70 4.73 -10.52
C ILE A 15 -21.78 5.29 -9.59
N ASP A 16 -23.04 4.89 -9.74
CA ASP A 16 -24.11 5.42 -8.90
C ASP A 16 -24.02 4.92 -7.45
N GLU A 17 -23.61 3.67 -7.24
CA GLU A 17 -23.34 3.13 -5.92
C GLU A 17 -22.16 3.84 -5.25
N ILE A 18 -21.09 4.07 -6.01
CA ILE A 18 -19.93 4.82 -5.55
C ILE A 18 -20.30 6.25 -5.16
N LEU A 19 -21.09 6.95 -5.97
CA LEU A 19 -21.54 8.31 -5.67
C LEU A 19 -22.40 8.39 -4.42
N ASN A 20 -23.21 7.36 -4.14
CA ASN A 20 -24.06 7.31 -2.94
C ASN A 20 -23.26 7.21 -1.64
N CYS A 21 -22.01 6.71 -1.68
CA CYS A 21 -21.14 6.60 -0.50
C CYS A 21 -20.02 7.64 -0.47
N SER A 22 -19.95 8.55 -1.46
CA SER A 22 -18.88 9.54 -1.60
C SER A 22 -19.36 10.96 -1.34
N ASN A 23 -18.56 11.82 -0.71
CA ASN A 23 -18.70 13.27 -0.79
C ASN A 23 -17.63 13.96 -1.65
N HIS A 24 -16.56 13.26 -1.94
CA HIS A 24 -15.57 13.68 -2.92
C HIS A 24 -15.28 12.51 -3.86
N ILE A 25 -15.13 12.78 -5.15
CA ILE A 25 -14.70 11.81 -6.14
C ILE A 25 -13.57 12.39 -7.00
N THR A 26 -12.52 11.62 -7.18
CA THR A 26 -11.39 12.01 -8.04
C THR A 26 -11.40 11.17 -9.31
N PHE A 27 -11.39 11.84 -10.44
CA PHE A 27 -11.31 11.23 -11.77
C PHE A 27 -9.86 11.14 -12.23
N ASN A 28 -9.49 10.01 -12.79
CA ASN A 28 -8.13 9.76 -13.26
C ASN A 28 -7.80 10.46 -14.60
N SER A 29 -8.81 10.84 -15.38
CA SER A 29 -8.66 11.46 -16.67
C SER A 29 -9.80 12.43 -16.99
N LEU A 30 -9.59 13.32 -17.96
CA LEU A 30 -10.64 14.21 -18.47
C LEU A 30 -11.81 13.42 -19.05
N GLY A 31 -11.53 12.34 -19.79
CA GLY A 31 -12.59 11.50 -20.35
C GLY A 31 -13.48 10.83 -19.30
N GLN A 32 -12.94 10.44 -18.14
CA GLN A 32 -13.77 9.97 -17.03
C GLN A 32 -14.66 11.09 -16.48
N TYR A 33 -14.12 12.29 -16.32
CA TYR A 33 -14.89 13.44 -15.87
C TYR A 33 -16.00 13.81 -16.85
N GLU A 34 -15.72 13.81 -18.15
CA GLU A 34 -16.73 14.04 -19.19
C GLU A 34 -17.89 13.03 -19.12
N ARG A 35 -17.59 11.77 -18.84
CA ARG A 35 -18.60 10.71 -18.73
C ARG A 35 -19.43 10.82 -17.45
N PHE A 36 -18.81 11.06 -16.32
CA PHE A 36 -19.43 10.87 -15.00
C PHE A 36 -19.61 12.17 -14.19
N GLY A 37 -18.94 13.26 -14.55
CA GLY A 37 -18.95 14.50 -13.77
C GLY A 37 -20.34 15.09 -13.58
N ARG A 38 -21.21 15.07 -14.61
CA ARG A 38 -22.61 15.52 -14.48
C ARG A 38 -23.43 14.66 -13.51
N ARG A 39 -23.15 13.36 -13.41
CA ARG A 39 -23.82 12.48 -12.44
C ARG A 39 -23.35 12.77 -11.02
N ALA A 40 -22.02 12.97 -10.86
CA ALA A 40 -21.44 13.33 -9.57
C ALA A 40 -22.01 14.67 -9.04
N HIS A 41 -22.11 15.70 -9.90
CA HIS A 41 -22.71 16.99 -9.52
C HIS A 41 -24.18 16.87 -9.12
N ARG A 42 -24.97 16.07 -9.85
CA ARG A 42 -26.38 15.83 -9.47
C ARG A 42 -26.51 15.11 -8.12
N ALA A 43 -25.56 14.26 -7.78
CA ALA A 43 -25.48 13.58 -6.51
C ALA A 43 -24.91 14.47 -5.38
N GLY A 44 -24.52 15.73 -5.68
CA GLY A 44 -23.92 16.65 -4.70
C GLY A 44 -22.48 16.29 -4.30
N VAL A 45 -21.78 15.47 -5.10
CA VAL A 45 -20.41 15.01 -4.82
C VAL A 45 -19.42 16.02 -5.41
N SER A 46 -18.45 16.44 -4.61
CA SER A 46 -17.36 17.34 -5.02
C SER A 46 -16.39 16.59 -5.93
N CYS A 47 -16.12 17.15 -7.12
CA CYS A 47 -15.31 16.51 -8.14
C CYS A 47 -13.88 17.01 -8.14
N GLY A 48 -12.92 16.12 -8.33
CA GLY A 48 -11.51 16.43 -8.53
C GLY A 48 -10.87 15.66 -9.67
N LEU A 49 -9.68 16.10 -10.04
CA LEU A 49 -8.84 15.42 -11.04
C LEU A 49 -7.55 14.92 -10.37
N ARG A 50 -7.18 13.68 -10.67
CA ARG A 50 -5.84 13.22 -10.35
C ARG A 50 -4.85 13.81 -11.35
N VAL A 51 -3.78 14.39 -10.83
CA VAL A 51 -2.68 14.95 -11.63
C VAL A 51 -1.39 14.15 -11.37
N ASN A 52 -0.58 14.06 -12.41
CA ASN A 52 0.75 13.47 -12.32
C ASN A 52 1.81 14.59 -12.24
N PRO A 53 2.50 14.73 -11.10
CA PRO A 53 3.54 15.76 -10.94
C PRO A 53 4.83 15.45 -11.71
N GLU A 54 4.95 14.25 -12.31
CA GLU A 54 6.19 13.80 -12.99
C GLU A 54 7.43 13.92 -12.10
N PHE A 55 7.21 13.74 -10.80
CA PHE A 55 8.24 13.72 -9.76
C PHE A 55 7.93 12.61 -8.76
N SER A 56 8.90 11.77 -8.50
CA SER A 56 8.85 10.75 -7.46
C SER A 56 10.27 10.37 -7.03
N THR A 57 10.43 10.05 -5.75
CA THR A 57 11.65 9.48 -5.17
C THR A 57 11.57 7.95 -5.07
N VAL A 58 10.48 7.35 -5.54
CA VAL A 58 10.29 5.90 -5.56
C VAL A 58 11.17 5.26 -6.62
N GLU A 59 12.08 4.41 -6.20
CA GLU A 59 13.08 3.77 -7.08
C GLU A 59 12.49 2.64 -7.94
N THR A 60 11.51 1.91 -7.40
CA THR A 60 10.91 0.76 -8.09
C THR A 60 9.79 1.21 -9.02
N ASP A 61 9.96 1.03 -10.32
CA ASP A 61 9.00 1.45 -11.35
C ASP A 61 7.57 0.96 -11.12
N LEU A 62 7.41 -0.27 -10.61
CA LEU A 62 6.10 -0.84 -10.29
C LEU A 62 5.32 0.01 -9.27
N TYR A 63 6.02 0.70 -8.38
CA TYR A 63 5.46 1.54 -7.31
C TYR A 63 5.65 3.03 -7.55
N ASN A 64 6.13 3.43 -8.75
CA ASN A 64 6.28 4.82 -9.14
C ASN A 64 5.08 5.30 -9.96
N PRO A 65 4.07 5.94 -9.35
CA PRO A 65 2.87 6.38 -10.04
C PRO A 65 3.09 7.70 -10.81
N ALA A 66 4.25 8.32 -10.65
CA ALA A 66 4.57 9.61 -11.26
C ALA A 66 5.56 9.52 -12.43
N SER A 67 5.78 8.32 -12.99
CA SER A 67 6.57 8.18 -14.21
C SER A 67 5.86 8.89 -15.40
N PRO A 68 6.60 9.36 -16.40
CA PRO A 68 6.01 10.03 -17.58
C PRO A 68 5.04 9.16 -18.38
N THR A 69 5.18 7.84 -18.27
CA THR A 69 4.32 6.86 -18.95
C THR A 69 3.27 6.25 -18.04
N SER A 70 3.13 6.76 -16.81
CA SER A 70 2.13 6.27 -15.86
C SER A 70 0.71 6.48 -16.40
N ARG A 71 -0.12 5.44 -16.24
CA ARG A 71 -1.57 5.54 -16.52
C ARG A 71 -2.35 6.31 -15.45
N LEU A 72 -1.67 6.81 -14.40
CA LEU A 72 -2.28 7.40 -13.22
C LEU A 72 -2.12 8.93 -13.22
N GLY A 73 -3.24 9.62 -13.41
CA GLY A 73 -3.30 11.07 -13.38
C GLY A 73 -2.98 11.75 -14.72
N ILE A 74 -3.33 13.00 -14.81
CA ILE A 74 -3.24 13.86 -16.00
C ILE A 74 -1.91 14.62 -15.96
N LEU A 75 -1.18 14.66 -17.06
CA LEU A 75 0.03 15.45 -17.19
C LEU A 75 -0.31 16.96 -17.30
N ALA A 76 0.60 17.82 -16.88
CA ALA A 76 0.42 19.26 -16.94
C ALA A 76 0.26 19.78 -18.39
N THR A 77 0.87 19.08 -19.36
CA THR A 77 0.73 19.36 -20.79
C THR A 77 -0.68 19.12 -21.32
N ASP A 78 -1.40 18.17 -20.73
CA ASP A 78 -2.73 17.76 -21.17
C ASP A 78 -3.85 18.51 -20.42
N LEU A 79 -3.54 19.13 -19.28
CA LEU A 79 -4.46 19.96 -18.51
C LEU A 79 -4.22 21.45 -18.79
N THR A 80 -4.67 21.93 -19.93
CA THR A 80 -4.48 23.34 -20.34
C THR A 80 -5.38 24.31 -19.59
N HIS A 81 -6.55 23.88 -19.18
CA HIS A 81 -7.52 24.60 -18.34
C HIS A 81 -8.25 23.65 -17.41
N LEU A 82 -8.75 24.18 -16.31
CA LEU A 82 -9.53 23.39 -15.38
C LEU A 82 -10.98 23.31 -15.89
N PRO A 83 -11.55 22.09 -16.10
CA PRO A 83 -12.95 21.96 -16.48
C PRO A 83 -13.88 22.58 -15.46
N GLU A 84 -14.99 23.16 -15.90
CA GLU A 84 -16.04 23.69 -15.02
C GLU A 84 -16.56 22.61 -14.08
N GLY A 85 -16.74 22.96 -12.80
CA GLY A 85 -17.24 22.03 -11.77
C GLY A 85 -16.16 21.14 -11.12
N ILE A 86 -14.89 21.33 -11.43
CA ILE A 86 -13.80 20.72 -10.68
C ILE A 86 -13.50 21.56 -9.43
N ASP A 87 -13.66 20.95 -8.27
CA ASP A 87 -13.44 21.55 -6.96
C ASP A 87 -12.06 21.26 -6.37
N GLY A 88 -11.33 20.30 -6.90
CA GLY A 88 -10.06 19.92 -6.33
C GLY A 88 -9.09 19.19 -7.25
N LEU A 89 -7.84 19.10 -6.79
CA LEU A 89 -6.81 18.26 -7.40
C LEU A 89 -6.34 17.20 -6.40
N HIS A 90 -5.88 16.09 -6.95
CA HIS A 90 -5.33 14.98 -6.20
C HIS A 90 -4.03 14.51 -6.85
N PHE A 91 -3.01 14.27 -6.06
CA PHE A 91 -1.84 13.51 -6.49
C PHE A 91 -1.54 12.40 -5.47
N HIS A 92 -0.93 11.32 -5.93
CA HIS A 92 -0.47 10.23 -5.08
C HIS A 92 0.78 9.67 -5.74
N SER A 93 1.94 10.11 -5.28
CA SER A 93 3.26 9.81 -5.86
C SER A 93 4.28 9.34 -4.82
N LEU A 94 3.87 9.21 -3.56
CA LEU A 94 4.69 8.73 -2.47
C LEU A 94 4.39 7.26 -2.16
N CYS A 95 5.42 6.52 -1.76
CA CYS A 95 5.33 5.15 -1.27
C CYS A 95 6.36 4.95 -0.18
N GLU A 96 5.93 4.71 1.05
CA GLU A 96 6.79 4.55 2.24
C GLU A 96 7.82 5.69 2.39
N SER A 97 7.35 6.90 2.14
CA SER A 97 8.20 8.07 1.93
C SER A 97 8.34 8.92 3.19
N ARG A 98 9.40 9.74 3.20
CA ARG A 98 9.73 10.71 4.26
C ARG A 98 9.14 12.10 3.96
N PRO A 99 9.14 13.03 4.92
CA PRO A 99 8.65 14.39 4.72
C PRO A 99 9.35 15.15 3.57
N ASP A 100 10.66 14.98 3.39
CA ASP A 100 11.40 15.62 2.29
C ASP A 100 10.90 15.19 0.90
N ASP A 101 10.43 13.94 0.76
CA ASP A 101 9.84 13.46 -0.48
C ASP A 101 8.53 14.20 -0.81
N LEU A 102 7.72 14.51 0.22
CA LEU A 102 6.56 15.37 0.07
C LEU A 102 6.94 16.79 -0.34
N ARG A 103 8.00 17.36 0.26
CA ARG A 103 8.50 18.69 -0.08
C ARG A 103 8.85 18.79 -1.56
N GLY A 104 9.60 17.82 -2.09
CA GLY A 104 9.97 17.74 -3.49
C GLY A 104 8.74 17.58 -4.40
N THR A 105 7.82 16.70 -4.00
CA THR A 105 6.56 16.48 -4.74
C THR A 105 5.69 17.73 -4.77
N LEU A 106 5.53 18.43 -3.65
CA LEU A 106 4.77 19.69 -3.59
C LEU A 106 5.37 20.75 -4.48
N ALA A 107 6.69 20.92 -4.50
CA ALA A 107 7.36 21.87 -5.39
C ALA A 107 7.03 21.56 -6.85
N ALA A 108 7.06 20.29 -7.27
CA ALA A 108 6.69 19.89 -8.63
C ALA A 108 5.21 20.13 -8.93
N VAL A 109 4.31 19.87 -7.98
CA VAL A 109 2.87 20.12 -8.12
C VAL A 109 2.59 21.63 -8.24
N GLU A 110 3.24 22.45 -7.42
CA GLU A 110 3.11 23.91 -7.47
C GLU A 110 3.61 24.47 -8.81
N GLU A 111 4.77 24.02 -9.29
CA GLU A 111 5.33 24.44 -10.58
C GLU A 111 4.38 24.12 -11.74
N ARG A 112 3.85 22.91 -11.78
CA ARG A 112 3.07 22.39 -12.92
C ARG A 112 1.59 22.75 -12.86
N PHE A 113 1.01 22.71 -11.67
CA PHE A 113 -0.44 22.82 -11.45
C PHE A 113 -0.86 24.00 -10.57
N GLY A 114 0.08 24.76 -9.97
CA GLY A 114 -0.20 25.86 -9.06
C GLY A 114 -1.09 26.96 -9.68
N ARG A 115 -1.08 27.12 -11.00
CA ARG A 115 -1.97 28.03 -11.72
C ARG A 115 -3.47 27.73 -11.52
N PHE A 116 -3.81 26.52 -11.11
CA PHE A 116 -5.19 26.10 -10.84
C PHE A 116 -5.59 26.27 -9.38
N PHE A 117 -4.65 26.45 -8.46
CA PHE A 117 -4.94 26.55 -7.03
C PHE A 117 -5.97 27.63 -6.67
N PRO A 118 -5.97 28.84 -7.30
CA PRO A 118 -7.02 29.82 -7.02
C PRO A 118 -8.43 29.40 -7.43
N GLN A 119 -8.57 28.35 -8.24
CA GLN A 119 -9.84 27.89 -8.79
C GLN A 119 -10.43 26.68 -8.03
N ILE A 120 -9.65 26.06 -7.13
CA ILE A 120 -10.03 24.85 -6.42
C ILE A 120 -10.26 25.11 -4.92
N LYS A 121 -10.98 24.21 -4.27
CA LYS A 121 -11.32 24.28 -2.84
C LYS A 121 -10.48 23.33 -1.98
N TRP A 122 -9.93 22.28 -2.59
CA TRP A 122 -9.15 21.27 -1.87
C TRP A 122 -8.01 20.71 -2.74
N LEU A 123 -6.94 20.32 -2.04
CA LEU A 123 -5.83 19.55 -2.59
C LEU A 123 -5.66 18.28 -1.77
N ASN A 124 -5.82 17.14 -2.42
CA ASN A 124 -5.54 15.83 -1.84
C ASN A 124 -4.12 15.42 -2.24
N MET A 125 -3.26 15.26 -1.25
CA MET A 125 -1.85 14.96 -1.42
C MET A 125 -1.57 13.44 -1.40
N GLY A 126 -2.63 12.62 -1.37
CA GLY A 126 -2.52 11.16 -1.37
C GLY A 126 -1.98 10.59 -0.07
N GLY A 127 -1.49 9.37 -0.15
CA GLY A 127 -0.87 8.63 0.94
C GLY A 127 0.62 8.40 0.72
N GLY A 128 1.14 7.34 1.33
CA GLY A 128 2.55 6.96 1.25
C GLY A 128 3.43 7.54 2.36
N HIS A 129 2.85 8.28 3.31
CA HIS A 129 3.55 8.79 4.49
C HIS A 129 3.57 7.74 5.60
N LEU A 130 4.75 7.31 6.04
CA LEU A 130 4.89 6.39 7.19
C LEU A 130 4.99 7.16 8.51
N MET A 131 4.05 8.05 8.79
CA MET A 131 4.07 8.97 9.93
C MET A 131 4.04 8.27 11.30
N THR A 132 3.76 6.99 11.37
CA THR A 132 3.81 6.18 12.61
C THR A 132 5.10 5.39 12.75
N HIS A 133 6.00 5.45 11.76
CA HIS A 133 7.30 4.81 11.85
C HIS A 133 8.19 5.58 12.83
N LYS A 134 8.91 4.85 13.72
CA LYS A 134 9.72 5.43 14.79
C LYS A 134 10.81 6.44 14.35
N ASP A 135 11.26 6.31 13.09
CA ASP A 135 12.30 7.16 12.52
C ASP A 135 11.72 8.23 11.56
N TYR A 136 10.38 8.44 11.60
CA TYR A 136 9.72 9.45 10.78
C TYR A 136 9.76 10.81 11.48
N ASP A 137 10.10 11.87 10.74
CA ASP A 137 10.12 13.24 11.25
C ASP A 137 8.73 13.88 11.12
N GLU A 138 7.91 13.73 12.16
CA GLU A 138 6.56 14.27 12.20
C GLU A 138 6.57 15.82 12.27
N GLU A 139 7.55 16.41 12.93
CA GLU A 139 7.67 17.88 13.06
C GLU A 139 7.93 18.50 11.71
N GLU A 140 8.78 17.87 10.90
CA GLU A 140 9.05 18.32 9.54
C GLU A 140 7.82 18.18 8.63
N LEU A 141 7.05 17.09 8.74
CA LEU A 141 5.77 16.98 8.03
C LEU A 141 4.82 18.11 8.38
N ILE A 142 4.66 18.38 9.68
CA ILE A 142 3.80 19.46 10.17
C ILE A 142 4.28 20.82 9.63
N HIS A 143 5.59 21.05 9.63
CA HIS A 143 6.18 22.28 9.10
C HIS A 143 5.85 22.46 7.60
N ILE A 144 6.05 21.43 6.77
CA ILE A 144 5.73 21.46 5.35
C ILE A 144 4.24 21.79 5.12
N LEU A 145 3.35 21.12 5.86
CA LEU A 145 1.90 21.33 5.71
C LEU A 145 1.47 22.73 6.19
N CYS A 146 2.05 23.24 7.27
CA CYS A 146 1.78 24.58 7.78
C CYS A 146 2.28 25.66 6.82
N ASP A 147 3.48 25.50 6.24
CA ASP A 147 4.02 26.41 5.24
C ASP A 147 3.13 26.43 4.00
N PHE A 148 2.78 25.28 3.45
CA PHE A 148 1.88 25.18 2.30
C PHE A 148 0.52 25.84 2.59
N ARG A 149 -0.08 25.56 3.77
CA ARG A 149 -1.34 26.16 4.19
C ARG A 149 -1.25 27.69 4.34
N SER A 150 -0.12 28.22 4.77
CA SER A 150 0.07 29.66 4.89
C SER A 150 0.06 30.38 3.54
N ARG A 151 0.59 29.73 2.51
CA ARG A 151 0.61 30.22 1.12
C ARG A 151 -0.75 30.07 0.40
N TYR A 152 -1.51 29.03 0.78
CA TYR A 152 -2.82 28.71 0.17
C TYR A 152 -3.91 28.51 1.22
N PRO A 153 -4.27 29.55 2.02
CA PRO A 153 -5.15 29.41 3.17
C PRO A 153 -6.60 29.01 2.84
N HIS A 154 -7.01 29.17 1.58
CA HIS A 154 -8.34 28.80 1.09
C HIS A 154 -8.44 27.29 0.75
N LEU A 155 -7.31 26.61 0.58
CA LEU A 155 -7.31 25.19 0.25
C LEU A 155 -7.47 24.29 1.49
N ARG A 156 -8.42 23.39 1.41
CA ARG A 156 -8.47 22.24 2.33
C ARG A 156 -7.42 21.21 1.92
N ILE A 157 -6.48 20.90 2.80
CA ILE A 157 -5.50 19.84 2.60
C ILE A 157 -6.10 18.51 3.05
N ILE A 158 -5.91 17.48 2.24
CA ILE A 158 -6.33 16.09 2.53
C ILE A 158 -5.12 15.19 2.35
N LEU A 159 -4.92 14.28 3.31
CA LEU A 159 -3.94 13.20 3.25
C LEU A 159 -4.66 11.85 3.34
N GLU A 160 -4.12 10.82 2.71
CA GLU A 160 -4.68 9.46 2.66
C GLU A 160 -3.65 8.40 3.13
N PRO A 161 -3.03 8.56 4.31
CA PRO A 161 -2.09 7.56 4.79
C PRO A 161 -2.82 6.25 5.07
N GLY A 162 -2.34 5.15 4.50
CA GLY A 162 -2.89 3.81 4.67
C GLY A 162 -2.00 2.96 5.56
N SER A 163 -0.85 2.51 5.06
CA SER A 163 0.10 1.63 5.77
C SER A 163 0.53 2.18 7.13
N ALA A 164 0.62 3.50 7.28
CA ALA A 164 0.98 4.14 8.54
C ALA A 164 0.09 3.72 9.71
N PHE A 165 -1.22 3.50 9.50
CA PHE A 165 -2.15 3.10 10.57
C PHE A 165 -1.99 1.64 11.01
N THR A 166 -1.37 0.82 10.18
CA THR A 166 -1.22 -0.62 10.43
C THR A 166 0.23 -1.07 10.54
N TRP A 167 1.16 -0.11 10.45
CA TRP A 167 2.59 -0.37 10.54
C TRP A 167 2.96 -1.03 11.87
N ASP A 168 3.67 -2.18 11.80
CA ASP A 168 4.12 -3.02 12.91
C ASP A 168 3.01 -3.37 13.94
N THR A 169 1.74 -3.45 13.50
CA THR A 169 0.60 -3.76 14.37
C THR A 169 0.23 -5.24 14.40
N GLY A 170 0.86 -6.07 13.56
CA GLY A 170 0.61 -7.50 13.59
C GLY A 170 1.58 -8.31 12.74
N CYS A 171 1.46 -9.61 12.85
CA CYS A 171 2.37 -10.56 12.24
C CYS A 171 1.62 -11.72 11.56
N LEU A 172 2.32 -12.37 10.63
CA LEU A 172 1.91 -13.66 10.07
C LEU A 172 2.66 -14.77 10.79
N VAL A 173 1.92 -15.70 11.40
CA VAL A 173 2.49 -16.85 12.10
C VAL A 173 2.36 -18.09 11.23
N ALA A 174 3.49 -18.66 10.85
CA ALA A 174 3.59 -19.90 10.11
C ALA A 174 4.11 -21.05 11.02
N THR A 175 3.93 -22.27 10.55
CA THR A 175 4.52 -23.48 11.14
C THR A 175 5.49 -24.10 10.16
N VAL A 176 6.62 -24.59 10.64
CA VAL A 176 7.51 -25.47 9.87
C VAL A 176 6.85 -26.82 9.73
N GLU A 177 6.47 -27.22 8.55
CA GLU A 177 5.81 -28.50 8.28
C GLU A 177 6.81 -29.55 7.79
N ASP A 178 7.90 -29.13 7.13
CA ASP A 178 8.95 -30.03 6.65
C ASP A 178 10.28 -29.30 6.49
N LYS A 179 11.36 -30.08 6.30
CA LYS A 179 12.72 -29.60 6.02
C LYS A 179 13.28 -30.31 4.80
N VAL A 180 13.75 -29.55 3.83
CA VAL A 180 14.31 -30.08 2.59
C VAL A 180 15.75 -29.56 2.42
N SER A 181 16.67 -30.45 2.08
CA SER A 181 18.07 -30.09 1.78
C SER A 181 18.45 -30.55 0.36
N ASN A 182 18.54 -29.62 -0.56
CA ASN A 182 18.89 -29.92 -1.94
C ASN A 182 20.02 -29.00 -2.43
N GLY A 183 21.06 -29.58 -3.04
CA GLY A 183 22.14 -28.81 -3.63
C GLY A 183 22.87 -27.87 -2.66
N GLY A 184 22.92 -28.24 -1.36
CA GLY A 184 23.54 -27.40 -0.31
C GLY A 184 22.66 -26.28 0.22
N VAL A 185 21.40 -26.24 -0.17
CA VAL A 185 20.40 -25.28 0.32
C VAL A 185 19.45 -25.99 1.28
N ASP A 186 19.40 -25.54 2.53
CA ASP A 186 18.45 -26.01 3.54
C ASP A 186 17.22 -25.11 3.56
N THR A 187 16.05 -25.69 3.32
CA THR A 187 14.77 -24.99 3.22
C THR A 187 13.81 -25.50 4.29
N LEU A 188 13.20 -24.56 5.00
CA LEU A 188 12.06 -24.82 5.88
C LEU A 188 10.78 -24.68 5.06
N MET A 189 10.02 -25.75 4.93
CA MET A 189 8.73 -25.74 4.26
C MET A 189 7.65 -25.29 5.26
N LEU A 190 6.99 -24.18 4.94
CA LEU A 190 6.03 -23.53 5.82
C LEU A 190 4.59 -23.78 5.37
N ASN A 191 3.62 -23.71 6.28
CA ASN A 191 2.19 -23.77 5.95
C ASN A 191 1.60 -22.42 5.49
N VAL A 192 2.44 -21.54 4.98
CA VAL A 192 2.09 -20.30 4.29
C VAL A 192 2.79 -20.25 2.95
N SER A 193 2.37 -19.34 2.07
CA SER A 193 2.97 -19.15 0.75
C SER A 193 3.40 -17.71 0.59
N PHE A 194 4.59 -17.47 0.05
CA PHE A 194 5.03 -16.12 -0.31
C PHE A 194 4.18 -15.58 -1.47
N ALA A 195 3.95 -16.41 -2.50
CA ALA A 195 3.16 -16.00 -3.64
C ALA A 195 1.69 -15.71 -3.30
N CYS A 196 1.09 -16.46 -2.34
CA CYS A 196 -0.30 -16.30 -1.98
C CYS A 196 -0.54 -15.31 -0.84
N HIS A 197 0.35 -15.26 0.14
CA HIS A 197 0.12 -14.55 1.40
C HIS A 197 1.07 -13.37 1.64
N MET A 198 2.20 -13.31 0.94
CA MET A 198 3.21 -12.26 1.04
C MET A 198 3.72 -11.84 -0.35
N PRO A 199 2.81 -11.56 -1.32
CA PRO A 199 3.26 -11.31 -2.70
C PRO A 199 4.20 -10.12 -2.83
N ASP A 200 4.11 -9.12 -1.97
CA ASP A 200 5.01 -7.97 -2.00
C ASP A 200 6.46 -8.34 -1.73
N CYS A 201 6.74 -9.43 -0.99
CA CYS A 201 8.11 -9.93 -0.84
C CYS A 201 8.73 -10.32 -2.18
N LEU A 202 7.91 -10.79 -3.15
CA LEU A 202 8.34 -11.19 -4.48
C LEU A 202 8.26 -10.03 -5.49
N GLU A 203 7.22 -9.21 -5.42
CA GLU A 203 6.94 -8.11 -6.35
C GLU A 203 7.79 -6.87 -6.09
N MET A 204 8.05 -6.56 -4.81
CA MET A 204 8.82 -5.40 -4.36
C MET A 204 10.19 -5.79 -3.79
N PRO A 205 10.75 -6.92 -4.11
CA PRO A 205 11.74 -7.76 -3.46
C PRO A 205 12.30 -7.22 -2.13
N TYR A 206 11.56 -7.37 -1.05
CA TYR A 206 12.03 -7.04 0.29
C TYR A 206 12.03 -8.29 1.18
N LYS A 207 13.00 -8.34 2.08
CA LYS A 207 13.14 -9.45 3.03
C LYS A 207 12.36 -9.14 4.31
N PRO A 208 11.27 -9.87 4.61
CA PRO A 208 10.51 -9.62 5.82
C PRO A 208 11.32 -9.98 7.06
N ALA A 209 11.17 -9.19 8.13
CA ALA A 209 11.77 -9.51 9.40
C ALA A 209 11.08 -10.73 10.04
N ILE A 210 11.86 -11.70 10.51
CA ILE A 210 11.39 -12.87 11.25
C ILE A 210 11.88 -12.75 12.69
N LEU A 211 11.00 -12.95 13.64
CA LEU A 211 11.34 -12.88 15.07
C LEU A 211 12.36 -13.96 15.46
N GLY A 212 13.44 -13.55 16.14
CA GLY A 212 14.51 -14.46 16.57
C GLY A 212 15.42 -14.92 15.45
N THR A 213 15.59 -14.08 14.42
CA THR A 213 16.52 -14.31 13.31
C THR A 213 17.27 -13.03 12.93
N HIS A 214 18.35 -13.21 12.17
CA HIS A 214 19.15 -12.14 11.60
C HIS A 214 19.67 -12.50 10.20
N GLU A 215 20.33 -11.54 9.53
CA GLU A 215 21.03 -11.79 8.27
C GLU A 215 22.20 -12.75 8.50
N PRO A 216 22.28 -13.85 7.73
CA PRO A 216 23.38 -14.83 7.91
C PRO A 216 24.75 -14.22 7.66
N ALA A 217 25.67 -14.38 8.61
CA ALA A 217 27.08 -14.08 8.41
C ALA A 217 27.76 -15.12 7.49
N GLU A 218 28.98 -14.81 7.05
CA GLU A 218 29.78 -15.77 6.27
C GLU A 218 30.08 -17.02 7.09
N GLY A 219 29.76 -18.20 6.51
CA GLY A 219 29.94 -19.50 7.17
C GLY A 219 28.87 -19.85 8.20
N GLU A 220 27.92 -18.97 8.47
CA GLU A 220 26.82 -19.25 9.40
C GLU A 220 25.76 -20.15 8.76
N LYS A 221 25.16 -21.02 9.58
CA LYS A 221 24.06 -21.88 9.14
C LYS A 221 22.85 -21.02 8.76
N ARG A 222 22.37 -21.20 7.53
CA ARG A 222 21.25 -20.45 6.98
C ARG A 222 20.10 -21.36 6.59
N TRP A 223 18.90 -20.80 6.65
CA TRP A 223 17.68 -21.50 6.33
C TRP A 223 16.85 -20.64 5.38
N ARG A 224 16.51 -21.20 4.22
CA ARG A 224 15.56 -20.62 3.28
C ARG A 224 14.14 -20.85 3.77
N MET A 225 13.25 -19.90 3.58
CA MET A 225 11.82 -20.08 3.84
C MET A 225 11.12 -20.46 2.54
N GLY A 226 10.53 -21.65 2.49
CA GLY A 226 9.75 -22.17 1.37
C GLY A 226 8.26 -22.15 1.68
N GLY A 227 7.45 -21.74 0.72
CA GLY A 227 5.99 -21.75 0.79
C GLY A 227 5.38 -23.12 0.44
N ASN A 228 4.06 -23.22 0.59
CA ASN A 228 3.31 -24.45 0.38
C ASN A 228 2.51 -24.49 -0.95
N SER A 229 2.69 -23.52 -1.84
CA SER A 229 2.15 -23.61 -3.18
C SER A 229 3.02 -24.46 -4.09
N CYS A 230 2.49 -24.89 -5.25
CA CYS A 230 3.26 -25.63 -6.25
C CYS A 230 4.11 -24.72 -7.17
N LEU A 231 4.15 -23.41 -6.93
CA LEU A 231 4.98 -22.51 -7.69
C LEU A 231 6.45 -22.72 -7.30
N ALA A 232 7.31 -23.01 -8.27
CA ALA A 232 8.73 -23.27 -8.02
C ALA A 232 9.45 -22.09 -7.33
N GLY A 233 9.03 -20.87 -7.57
CA GLY A 233 9.54 -19.64 -6.96
C GLY A 233 8.86 -19.25 -5.64
N ASP A 234 8.05 -20.12 -5.04
CA ASP A 234 7.36 -19.82 -3.77
C ASP A 234 8.30 -20.00 -2.58
N TYR A 235 9.35 -19.22 -2.55
CA TYR A 235 10.30 -19.13 -1.44
C TYR A 235 10.90 -17.73 -1.37
N TYR A 236 11.50 -17.39 -0.23
CA TYR A 236 12.23 -16.14 -0.10
C TYR A 236 13.41 -16.28 0.87
N GLY A 237 14.45 -15.48 0.61
CA GLY A 237 15.57 -15.17 1.48
C GLY A 237 16.27 -16.37 2.13
N ASP A 238 17.27 -16.05 2.89
CA ASP A 238 17.93 -16.97 3.81
C ASP A 238 18.07 -16.25 5.17
N TRP A 239 17.84 -16.93 6.28
CA TRP A 239 17.96 -16.40 7.64
C TRP A 239 18.83 -17.29 8.50
N ALA A 240 19.57 -16.68 9.42
CA ALA A 240 20.18 -17.37 10.54
C ALA A 240 19.34 -17.19 11.81
N PHE A 241 19.21 -18.23 12.62
CA PHE A 241 18.47 -18.18 13.88
C PHE A 241 19.39 -17.77 15.02
N ASP A 242 18.89 -16.86 15.86
CA ASP A 242 19.65 -16.35 17.01
C ASP A 242 20.15 -17.47 17.91
N GLY A 243 21.41 -17.31 18.37
CA GLY A 243 22.08 -18.30 19.19
C GLY A 243 22.37 -19.63 18.48
N GLY A 244 22.37 -19.66 17.15
CA GLY A 244 22.64 -20.88 16.37
C GLY A 244 21.53 -21.95 16.51
N ARG A 245 20.33 -21.56 16.88
CA ARG A 245 19.20 -22.47 17.03
C ARG A 245 18.88 -23.16 15.71
N GLU A 246 18.75 -24.50 15.76
CA GLU A 246 18.24 -25.26 14.61
C GLU A 246 16.71 -25.38 14.69
N PRO A 247 15.98 -24.86 13.69
CA PRO A 247 14.52 -25.00 13.64
C PRO A 247 14.10 -26.45 13.42
N ARG A 248 12.95 -26.83 13.96
CA ARG A 248 12.37 -28.18 13.89
C ARG A 248 10.98 -28.12 13.26
N VAL A 249 10.54 -29.24 12.70
CA VAL A 249 9.14 -29.42 12.32
C VAL A 249 8.24 -29.16 13.54
N GLY A 250 7.20 -28.36 13.35
CA GLY A 250 6.32 -27.88 14.39
C GLY A 250 6.71 -26.52 15.01
N ASP A 251 7.92 -26.01 14.78
CA ASP A 251 8.33 -24.69 15.24
C ASP A 251 7.50 -23.58 14.56
N ARG A 252 7.29 -22.48 15.29
CA ARG A 252 6.62 -21.29 14.76
C ARG A 252 7.63 -20.33 14.17
N ILE A 253 7.30 -19.83 12.98
CA ILE A 253 7.98 -18.74 12.27
C ILE A 253 7.07 -17.54 12.31
N VAL A 254 7.54 -16.41 12.83
CA VAL A 254 6.74 -15.20 13.01
C VAL A 254 7.31 -14.12 12.11
N PHE A 255 6.63 -13.86 11.01
CA PHE A 255 6.93 -12.75 10.11
C PHE A 255 6.31 -11.47 10.68
N ARG A 256 7.13 -10.44 10.88
CA ARG A 256 6.69 -9.15 11.43
C ARG A 256 6.06 -8.27 10.36
N ASP A 257 5.24 -7.34 10.80
CA ASP A 257 4.63 -6.30 9.96
C ASP A 257 3.84 -6.85 8.76
N MET A 258 2.90 -7.77 9.03
CA MET A 258 2.15 -8.50 8.01
C MET A 258 0.64 -8.18 8.03
N ILE A 259 0.26 -6.93 8.34
CA ILE A 259 -1.16 -6.55 8.44
C ILE A 259 -1.66 -5.76 7.23
N HIS A 260 -0.88 -4.82 6.69
CA HIS A 260 -1.34 -3.92 5.62
C HIS A 260 -1.55 -4.64 4.27
N TYR A 261 -0.70 -4.41 3.27
CA TYR A 261 -0.88 -5.01 1.93
C TYR A 261 -0.83 -6.54 1.94
N THR A 262 -0.09 -7.14 2.84
CA THR A 262 -0.01 -8.60 3.01
C THR A 262 -1.39 -9.23 3.21
N MET A 263 -2.27 -8.61 4.02
CA MET A 263 -3.63 -9.16 4.22
C MET A 263 -4.57 -8.92 3.04
N VAL A 264 -4.45 -7.80 2.32
CA VAL A 264 -5.42 -7.44 1.27
C VAL A 264 -5.03 -7.93 -0.12
N LYS A 265 -3.78 -8.35 -0.32
CA LYS A 265 -3.29 -8.93 -1.57
C LYS A 265 -3.30 -10.46 -1.57
N THR A 266 -3.81 -11.12 -0.54
CA THR A 266 -3.82 -12.59 -0.45
C THR A 266 -4.66 -13.23 -1.54
N THR A 267 -4.20 -14.39 -2.01
CA THR A 267 -4.90 -15.23 -2.98
C THR A 267 -4.98 -16.67 -2.48
N MET A 268 -5.80 -17.48 -3.13
CA MET A 268 -5.88 -18.93 -2.91
C MET A 268 -5.30 -19.72 -4.10
N PHE A 269 -4.29 -19.18 -4.75
CA PHE A 269 -3.64 -19.86 -5.87
C PHE A 269 -3.18 -21.28 -5.45
N ASN A 270 -3.33 -22.24 -6.33
CA ASN A 270 -3.13 -23.70 -6.08
C ASN A 270 -4.01 -24.29 -4.95
N GLY A 271 -5.08 -23.62 -4.53
CA GLY A 271 -5.91 -24.07 -3.42
C GLY A 271 -5.30 -23.85 -2.05
N VAL A 272 -4.25 -23.00 -1.95
CA VAL A 272 -3.66 -22.62 -0.68
C VAL A 272 -4.66 -21.76 0.10
N THR A 273 -5.04 -22.22 1.29
CA THR A 273 -6.03 -21.55 2.13
C THR A 273 -5.47 -20.26 2.72
N HIS A 274 -6.27 -19.18 2.73
CA HIS A 274 -5.90 -17.94 3.43
C HIS A 274 -5.54 -18.19 4.89
N PRO A 275 -4.55 -17.47 5.43
CA PRO A 275 -4.27 -17.47 6.87
C PRO A 275 -5.50 -17.05 7.68
N SER A 276 -5.75 -17.73 8.78
CA SER A 276 -6.79 -17.34 9.71
C SER A 276 -6.50 -15.95 10.32
N ILE A 277 -7.53 -15.16 10.57
CA ILE A 277 -7.40 -13.84 11.17
C ILE A 277 -7.71 -13.93 12.66
N GLY A 278 -6.80 -13.45 13.49
CA GLY A 278 -6.96 -13.38 14.93
C GLY A 278 -6.54 -12.02 15.49
N ILE A 279 -7.06 -11.71 16.65
CA ILE A 279 -6.66 -10.55 17.44
C ILE A 279 -6.07 -11.05 18.75
N TRP A 280 -4.91 -10.54 19.10
CA TRP A 280 -4.31 -10.77 20.40
C TRP A 280 -4.38 -9.51 21.26
N ASN A 281 -4.73 -9.67 22.51
CA ASN A 281 -4.80 -8.60 23.48
C ASN A 281 -4.16 -9.08 24.79
N PRO A 282 -3.29 -8.28 25.45
CA PRO A 282 -2.61 -8.68 26.68
C PRO A 282 -3.56 -9.08 27.82
N GLU A 283 -4.74 -8.45 27.89
CA GLU A 283 -5.70 -8.65 28.96
C GLU A 283 -6.64 -9.84 28.70
N THR A 284 -7.08 -9.98 27.42
CA THR A 284 -8.12 -10.97 27.06
C THR A 284 -7.57 -12.17 26.28
N GLY A 285 -6.28 -12.16 25.94
CA GLY A 285 -5.62 -13.21 25.18
C GLY A 285 -5.96 -13.22 23.69
N PHE A 286 -5.76 -14.35 23.05
CA PHE A 286 -6.00 -14.55 21.63
C PHE A 286 -7.47 -14.85 21.32
N ARG A 287 -8.04 -14.14 20.35
CA ARG A 287 -9.37 -14.37 19.82
C ARG A 287 -9.32 -14.60 18.30
N LEU A 288 -9.76 -15.77 17.85
CA LEU A 288 -9.93 -16.05 16.43
C LEU A 288 -11.12 -15.23 15.90
N VAL A 289 -10.89 -14.44 14.85
CA VAL A 289 -11.90 -13.60 14.20
C VAL A 289 -12.50 -14.31 12.99
N ARG A 290 -11.64 -14.89 12.14
CA ARG A 290 -12.06 -15.59 10.93
C ARG A 290 -11.13 -16.78 10.67
N LYS A 291 -11.74 -17.91 10.31
CA LYS A 291 -11.06 -19.09 9.77
C LYS A 291 -11.54 -19.28 8.34
N PHE A 292 -10.59 -19.55 7.46
CA PHE A 292 -10.88 -19.87 6.06
C PHE A 292 -10.80 -21.37 5.85
N GLY A 293 -11.52 -21.86 4.85
CA GLY A 293 -11.58 -23.28 4.51
C GLY A 293 -11.89 -23.48 3.02
N TYR A 294 -12.20 -24.73 2.67
CA TYR A 294 -12.47 -25.11 1.27
C TYR A 294 -13.65 -24.34 0.64
N GLU A 295 -14.67 -24.02 1.42
CA GLU A 295 -15.85 -23.30 0.92
C GLU A 295 -15.50 -21.85 0.50
N ASP A 296 -14.50 -21.22 1.14
CA ASP A 296 -14.00 -19.90 0.72
C ASP A 296 -13.25 -19.96 -0.62
N TYR A 297 -12.65 -21.11 -0.95
CA TYR A 297 -11.98 -21.34 -2.23
C TYR A 297 -12.95 -21.70 -3.35
N LYS A 298 -14.00 -22.46 -3.03
CA LYS A 298 -14.97 -22.99 -4.00
C LYS A 298 -15.93 -21.92 -4.52
N ASN A 299 -16.28 -20.92 -3.69
CA ASN A 299 -17.25 -19.87 -3.97
C ASN A 299 -16.57 -18.56 -4.37
#